data_f637bfd9ccea7445e11b96759f38114e
#
_entry.id   f637bfd9ccea7445e11b96759f38114e
#
_cell.length_a   1.000
_cell.length_b   1.000
_cell.length_c   1.000
_cell.angle_alpha   90.00
_cell.angle_beta   90.00
_cell.angle_gamma   90.00
#
_symmetry.space_group_name_H-M   'P 1'
#
loop_
_entity.id
_entity.type
_entity.pdbx_description
1 polymer ?
#
loop_
_entity_poly.entity_id
_entity_poly.type
_entity_poly.pdbx_seq_one_letter_code
_entity_poly.pdbx_strand_id
1 'polypeptide(L)'
;MQGKIIKGIAGFYYIYAEDGNIYECKAKGIFRKDNFKPLVGDNVEITVLDEEEKEGSVTSILPRRNSLIRPAVANVDQAFLIFAMENPKPNFLLLDRFLIMMKQQEIPAVICFNKKDVGEKKEMEKLYEIYTGCGYCVVLSSTYEGEGMDEIREILKGKTTVVAGPSGVGKSSITNCMQGEVQMETGEISKKLKRGKHTTRHSQVIPVEKNTFLVDTPGFSSLYLTDMKEEELRDYFPEFVMYEPQCRFQGCMHIHEPGCAVKKALSEGKISQQRYDNYLALYEELKEKRRY
;
A
#
# COMPACT_ATOMS: atom_id res chain seq x y z
N MET A 1 -27.14 -9.61 4.95
CA MET A 1 -26.05 -9.98 4.02
C MET A 1 -24.82 -9.15 4.35
N GLN A 2 -23.63 -9.74 4.36
CA GLN A 2 -22.39 -9.01 4.60
C GLN A 2 -21.74 -8.58 3.28
N GLY A 3 -20.92 -7.52 3.35
CA GLY A 3 -20.18 -7.03 2.20
C GLY A 3 -19.12 -6.01 2.60
N LYS A 4 -18.37 -5.53 1.61
CA LYS A 4 -17.30 -4.53 1.76
C LYS A 4 -17.64 -3.27 0.97
N ILE A 5 -17.48 -2.10 1.59
CA ILE A 5 -17.61 -0.81 0.88
C ILE A 5 -16.46 -0.68 -0.12
N ILE A 6 -16.77 -0.71 -1.40
CA ILE A 6 -15.77 -0.57 -2.47
C ILE A 6 -15.69 0.87 -3.00
N LYS A 7 -16.73 1.68 -2.82
CA LYS A 7 -16.78 3.06 -3.28
C LYS A 7 -17.83 3.86 -2.50
N GLY A 8 -17.59 5.16 -2.30
CA GLY A 8 -18.55 6.09 -1.72
C GLY A 8 -18.63 7.37 -2.57
N ILE A 9 -19.84 7.76 -3.00
CA ILE A 9 -20.07 8.96 -3.83
C ILE A 9 -21.40 9.61 -3.38
N ALA A 10 -21.35 10.89 -3.06
CA ALA A 10 -22.53 11.73 -2.80
C ALA A 10 -23.52 11.12 -1.79
N GLY A 11 -23.03 10.38 -0.79
CA GLY A 11 -23.88 9.75 0.24
C GLY A 11 -24.39 8.35 -0.12
N PHE A 12 -24.06 7.85 -1.29
CA PHE A 12 -24.26 6.46 -1.69
C PHE A 12 -22.98 5.65 -1.51
N TYR A 13 -23.15 4.38 -1.14
CA TYR A 13 -22.07 3.41 -0.94
C TYR A 13 -22.32 2.20 -1.84
N TYR A 14 -21.30 1.83 -2.60
CA TYR A 14 -21.28 0.63 -3.42
C TYR A 14 -20.68 -0.48 -2.61
N ILE A 15 -21.43 -1.54 -2.39
CA ILE A 15 -21.06 -2.66 -1.52
C ILE A 15 -20.85 -3.91 -2.36
N TYR A 16 -19.65 -4.45 -2.36
CA TYR A 16 -19.40 -5.78 -2.89
C TYR A 16 -19.82 -6.81 -1.82
N ALA A 17 -20.92 -7.52 -2.07
CA ALA A 17 -21.54 -8.42 -1.13
C ALA A 17 -21.03 -9.86 -1.29
N GLU A 18 -21.31 -10.70 -0.29
CA GLU A 18 -20.87 -12.10 -0.23
C GLU A 18 -21.43 -12.99 -1.36
N ASP A 19 -22.52 -12.58 -2.00
CA ASP A 19 -23.10 -13.21 -3.18
C ASP A 19 -22.37 -12.86 -4.50
N GLY A 20 -21.31 -12.01 -4.42
CA GLY A 20 -20.53 -11.54 -5.57
C GLY A 20 -21.16 -10.36 -6.32
N ASN A 21 -22.33 -9.89 -5.92
CA ASN A 21 -22.98 -8.73 -6.51
C ASN A 21 -22.51 -7.41 -5.85
N ILE A 22 -22.70 -6.30 -6.59
CA ILE A 22 -22.50 -4.96 -6.07
C ILE A 22 -23.85 -4.30 -5.89
N TYR A 23 -24.12 -3.87 -4.65
CA TYR A 23 -25.36 -3.15 -4.28
C TYR A 23 -25.08 -1.66 -4.08
N GLU A 24 -25.96 -0.82 -4.64
CA GLU A 24 -25.98 0.61 -4.34
C GLU A 24 -26.80 0.83 -3.06
N CYS A 25 -26.14 1.28 -2.00
CA CYS A 25 -26.74 1.39 -0.68
C CYS A 25 -26.72 2.82 -0.15
N LYS A 26 -27.77 3.21 0.55
CA LYS A 26 -27.78 4.41 1.40
C LYS A 26 -27.43 4.06 2.83
N ALA A 27 -26.61 4.86 3.48
CA ALA A 27 -26.37 4.73 4.91
C ALA A 27 -27.58 5.26 5.70
N LYS A 28 -28.07 4.50 6.67
CA LYS A 28 -29.12 4.97 7.59
C LYS A 28 -28.60 6.19 8.37
N GLY A 29 -29.50 7.15 8.67
CA GLY A 29 -29.16 8.38 9.38
C GLY A 29 -28.52 8.20 10.77
N ILE A 30 -28.58 7.00 11.35
CA ILE A 30 -27.98 6.65 12.64
C ILE A 30 -26.46 6.86 12.65
N PHE A 31 -25.76 6.61 11.52
CA PHE A 31 -24.31 6.83 11.42
C PHE A 31 -23.90 8.30 11.52
N ARG A 32 -24.84 9.23 11.24
CA ARG A 32 -24.62 10.67 11.43
C ARG A 32 -24.68 11.08 12.90
N LYS A 33 -25.45 10.35 13.73
CA LYS A 33 -25.58 10.65 15.17
C LYS A 33 -24.32 10.25 15.94
N ASP A 34 -23.66 9.16 15.53
CA ASP A 34 -22.50 8.61 16.24
C ASP A 34 -21.17 9.20 15.73
N ASN A 35 -21.21 10.24 14.88
CA ASN A 35 -20.02 10.84 14.22
C ASN A 35 -19.13 9.82 13.50
N PHE A 36 -19.67 8.63 13.20
CA PHE A 36 -18.92 7.57 12.53
C PHE A 36 -19.08 7.68 11.02
N LYS A 37 -18.01 8.07 10.35
CA LYS A 37 -17.98 8.20 8.89
C LYS A 37 -17.59 6.87 8.25
N PRO A 38 -18.47 6.26 7.40
CA PRO A 38 -18.10 5.08 6.63
C PRO A 38 -16.90 5.36 5.73
N LEU A 39 -15.95 4.43 5.69
CA LEU A 39 -14.78 4.47 4.82
C LEU A 39 -14.87 3.38 3.76
N VAL A 40 -14.20 3.62 2.66
CA VAL A 40 -13.91 2.58 1.68
C VAL A 40 -13.08 1.49 2.37
N GLY A 41 -13.41 0.22 2.14
CA GLY A 41 -12.79 -0.91 2.84
C GLY A 41 -13.51 -1.35 4.12
N ASP A 42 -14.50 -0.59 4.62
CA ASP A 42 -15.33 -1.06 5.74
C ASP A 42 -16.09 -2.33 5.38
N ASN A 43 -16.10 -3.28 6.32
CA ASN A 43 -17.01 -4.40 6.26
C ASN A 43 -18.37 -3.97 6.86
N VAL A 44 -19.45 -4.30 6.19
CA VAL A 44 -20.79 -3.82 6.53
C VAL A 44 -21.82 -4.94 6.45
N GLU A 45 -22.92 -4.76 7.14
CA GLU A 45 -24.15 -5.50 6.89
C GLU A 45 -25.12 -4.64 6.09
N ILE A 46 -25.78 -5.26 5.12
CA ILE A 46 -26.80 -4.61 4.30
C ILE A 46 -28.10 -5.37 4.35
N THR A 47 -29.21 -4.62 4.19
CA THR A 47 -30.50 -5.17 3.84
C THR A 47 -30.76 -4.86 2.37
N VAL A 48 -31.00 -5.89 1.57
CA VAL A 48 -31.41 -5.74 0.18
C VAL A 48 -32.83 -5.25 0.14
N LEU A 49 -33.07 -4.20 -0.64
CA LEU A 49 -34.37 -3.57 -0.83
C LEU A 49 -34.97 -3.96 -2.19
N ASP A 50 -34.12 -4.08 -3.19
CA ASP A 50 -34.46 -4.52 -4.54
C ASP A 50 -33.33 -5.39 -5.09
N GLU A 51 -33.67 -6.64 -5.43
CA GLU A 51 -32.71 -7.60 -5.97
C GLU A 51 -32.45 -7.40 -7.48
N GLU A 52 -33.40 -6.88 -8.25
CA GLU A 52 -33.26 -6.65 -9.68
C GLU A 52 -32.40 -5.39 -9.93
N GLU A 53 -32.71 -4.31 -9.24
CA GLU A 53 -31.96 -3.05 -9.34
C GLU A 53 -30.68 -3.03 -8.50
N LYS A 54 -30.44 -4.05 -7.68
CA LYS A 54 -29.31 -4.14 -6.74
C LYS A 54 -29.24 -2.95 -5.78
N GLU A 55 -30.38 -2.57 -5.22
CA GLU A 55 -30.48 -1.51 -4.23
C GLU A 55 -30.54 -2.08 -2.80
N GLY A 56 -29.94 -1.35 -1.86
CA GLY A 56 -29.90 -1.76 -0.47
C GLY A 56 -29.74 -0.62 0.53
N SER A 57 -29.70 -0.99 1.78
CA SER A 57 -29.43 -0.08 2.89
C SER A 57 -28.34 -0.65 3.79
N VAL A 58 -27.32 0.15 4.13
CA VAL A 58 -26.34 -0.21 5.14
C VAL A 58 -27.01 -0.18 6.51
N THR A 59 -27.01 -1.32 7.19
CA THR A 59 -27.64 -1.47 8.51
C THR A 59 -26.66 -1.37 9.65
N SER A 60 -25.44 -1.88 9.46
CA SER A 60 -24.36 -1.76 10.43
C SER A 60 -22.98 -1.68 9.74
N ILE A 61 -22.01 -1.09 10.43
CA ILE A 61 -20.61 -1.11 10.06
C ILE A 61 -19.90 -1.98 11.09
N LEU A 62 -19.21 -3.02 10.62
CA LEU A 62 -18.48 -3.94 11.49
C LEU A 62 -17.20 -3.28 12.05
N PRO A 63 -16.70 -3.74 13.20
CA PRO A 63 -15.48 -3.19 13.79
C PRO A 63 -14.30 -3.20 12.82
N ARG A 64 -13.60 -2.09 12.72
CA ARG A 64 -12.38 -1.98 11.93
C ARG A 64 -11.22 -2.65 12.63
N ARG A 65 -10.39 -3.38 11.89
CA ARG A 65 -9.08 -3.86 12.37
C ARG A 65 -8.06 -2.72 12.38
N ASN A 66 -8.08 -1.91 11.34
CA ASN A 66 -7.24 -0.72 11.15
C ASN A 66 -7.93 0.27 10.21
N SER A 67 -7.38 1.47 10.14
CA SER A 67 -7.75 2.46 9.13
C SER A 67 -6.53 3.31 8.79
N LEU A 68 -6.20 3.41 7.51
CA LEU A 68 -5.17 4.32 7.03
C LEU A 68 -5.71 5.74 6.99
N ILE A 69 -4.85 6.71 7.29
CA ILE A 69 -5.19 8.14 7.22
C ILE A 69 -5.09 8.63 5.77
N ARG A 70 -4.05 8.19 5.08
CA ARG A 70 -3.78 8.49 3.66
C ARG A 70 -3.23 7.25 2.96
N PRO A 71 -3.99 6.67 2.03
CA PRO A 71 -5.39 6.98 1.69
C PRO A 71 -6.34 6.63 2.84
N ALA A 72 -7.50 7.31 2.92
CA ALA A 72 -8.54 7.00 3.93
C ALA A 72 -9.26 5.69 3.55
N VAL A 73 -8.72 4.57 4.02
CA VAL A 73 -9.21 3.21 3.73
C VAL A 73 -9.16 2.38 5.01
N ALA A 74 -10.20 1.56 5.24
CA ALA A 74 -10.29 0.67 6.38
C ALA A 74 -9.94 -0.78 6.02
N ASN A 75 -9.57 -1.57 7.04
CA ASN A 75 -9.36 -3.01 6.97
C ASN A 75 -8.33 -3.44 5.91
N VAL A 76 -7.19 -2.74 5.85
CA VAL A 76 -6.06 -3.05 4.98
C VAL A 76 -5.21 -4.17 5.60
N ASP A 77 -4.85 -5.17 4.80
CA ASP A 77 -4.02 -6.29 5.23
C ASP A 77 -2.53 -6.06 4.91
N GLN A 78 -2.24 -5.41 3.79
CA GLN A 78 -0.86 -5.16 3.34
C GLN A 78 -0.80 -4.00 2.32
N ALA A 79 0.41 -3.49 2.11
CA ALA A 79 0.73 -2.57 1.02
C ALA A 79 1.57 -3.29 -0.04
N PHE A 80 1.26 -3.06 -1.31
CA PHE A 80 2.00 -3.56 -2.46
C PHE A 80 2.66 -2.37 -3.16
N LEU A 81 3.97 -2.23 -2.95
CA LEU A 81 4.77 -1.09 -3.37
C LEU A 81 5.44 -1.40 -4.72
N ILE A 82 4.94 -0.79 -5.79
CA ILE A 82 5.40 -1.08 -7.16
C ILE A 82 6.38 0.00 -7.61
N PHE A 83 7.57 -0.44 -8.00
CA PHE A 83 8.60 0.36 -8.65
C PHE A 83 9.01 -0.30 -9.95
N ALA A 84 9.31 0.49 -10.98
CA ALA A 84 9.83 -0.06 -12.23
C ALA A 84 11.36 -0.13 -12.16
N MET A 85 11.95 -1.14 -12.80
CA MET A 85 13.41 -1.22 -12.95
C MET A 85 13.95 -0.13 -13.88
N GLU A 86 13.15 0.21 -14.90
CA GLU A 86 13.42 1.30 -15.85
C GLU A 86 12.13 1.98 -16.28
N ASN A 87 12.23 3.22 -16.70
CA ASN A 87 11.15 4.01 -17.30
C ASN A 87 9.85 4.06 -16.46
N PRO A 88 9.86 4.68 -15.28
CA PRO A 88 10.94 5.51 -14.70
C PRO A 88 11.97 4.69 -13.92
N LYS A 89 13.21 5.21 -13.80
CA LYS A 89 14.17 4.63 -12.86
C LYS A 89 13.64 4.68 -11.43
N PRO A 90 13.94 3.65 -10.61
CA PRO A 90 13.41 3.59 -9.26
C PRO A 90 13.99 4.70 -8.37
N ASN A 91 13.11 5.40 -7.67
CA ASN A 91 13.50 6.34 -6.62
C ASN A 91 13.48 5.60 -5.27
N PHE A 92 14.66 5.16 -4.82
CA PHE A 92 14.78 4.37 -3.61
C PHE A 92 14.53 5.17 -2.33
N LEU A 93 14.77 6.47 -2.33
CA LEU A 93 14.40 7.34 -1.22
C LEU A 93 12.88 7.38 -1.03
N LEU A 94 12.13 7.40 -2.15
CA LEU A 94 10.67 7.32 -2.11
C LEU A 94 10.20 5.93 -1.67
N LEU A 95 10.86 4.85 -2.10
CA LEU A 95 10.54 3.50 -1.64
C LEU A 95 10.71 3.37 -0.12
N ASP A 96 11.85 3.84 0.40
CA ASP A 96 12.14 3.78 1.82
C ASP A 96 11.14 4.61 2.63
N ARG A 97 10.71 5.75 2.10
CA ARG A 97 9.65 6.59 2.70
C ARG A 97 8.32 5.84 2.77
N PHE A 98 7.94 5.10 1.72
CA PHE A 98 6.75 4.23 1.76
C PHE A 98 6.88 3.14 2.84
N LEU A 99 8.04 2.48 2.91
CA LEU A 99 8.28 1.43 3.90
C LEU A 99 8.14 1.93 5.33
N ILE A 100 8.71 3.11 5.62
CA ILE A 100 8.58 3.78 6.92
C ILE A 100 7.12 4.09 7.23
N MET A 101 6.39 4.68 6.29
CA MET A 101 4.98 5.02 6.49
C MET A 101 4.10 3.80 6.71
N MET A 102 4.35 2.70 6.01
CA MET A 102 3.62 1.46 6.23
C MET A 102 3.93 0.86 7.60
N LYS A 103 5.20 0.89 8.01
CA LYS A 103 5.61 0.44 9.34
C LYS A 103 5.01 1.29 10.46
N GLN A 104 4.90 2.62 10.29
CA GLN A 104 4.22 3.51 11.24
C GLN A 104 2.73 3.15 11.45
N GLN A 105 2.09 2.63 10.42
CA GLN A 105 0.69 2.23 10.43
C GLN A 105 0.50 0.73 10.69
N GLU A 106 1.57 0.03 11.03
CA GLU A 106 1.60 -1.43 11.28
C GLU A 106 1.08 -2.26 10.10
N ILE A 107 1.28 -1.76 8.88
CA ILE A 107 0.87 -2.45 7.65
C ILE A 107 2.09 -3.15 7.02
N PRO A 108 2.06 -4.48 6.87
CA PRO A 108 3.08 -5.20 6.13
C PRO A 108 3.24 -4.68 4.71
N ALA A 109 4.48 -4.53 4.25
CA ALA A 109 4.79 -4.07 2.90
C ALA A 109 5.42 -5.18 2.07
N VAL A 110 4.95 -5.33 0.83
CA VAL A 110 5.54 -6.15 -0.22
C VAL A 110 6.11 -5.21 -1.29
N ILE A 111 7.33 -5.44 -1.72
CA ILE A 111 7.99 -4.66 -2.76
C ILE A 111 7.91 -5.40 -4.08
N CYS A 112 7.44 -4.74 -5.12
CA CYS A 112 7.43 -5.28 -6.47
C CYS A 112 8.30 -4.42 -7.38
N PHE A 113 9.37 -5.02 -7.92
CA PHE A 113 10.15 -4.42 -8.99
C PHE A 113 9.62 -4.93 -10.33
N ASN A 114 8.79 -4.10 -10.97
CA ASN A 114 8.15 -4.39 -12.25
C ASN A 114 9.05 -3.97 -13.43
N LYS A 115 8.70 -4.42 -14.63
CA LYS A 115 9.43 -4.22 -15.89
C LYS A 115 10.84 -4.84 -15.85
N LYS A 116 10.94 -6.05 -15.28
CA LYS A 116 12.19 -6.78 -15.22
C LYS A 116 12.77 -7.09 -16.61
N ASP A 117 11.91 -7.11 -17.63
CA ASP A 117 12.24 -7.30 -19.05
C ASP A 117 13.20 -6.24 -19.61
N VAL A 118 13.23 -5.04 -19.02
CA VAL A 118 14.12 -3.94 -19.43
C VAL A 118 15.18 -3.60 -18.39
N GLY A 119 15.21 -4.29 -17.26
CA GLY A 119 16.17 -4.06 -16.16
C GLY A 119 17.47 -4.86 -16.33
N GLU A 120 18.57 -4.34 -15.80
CA GLU A 120 19.82 -5.10 -15.73
C GLU A 120 19.75 -6.21 -14.67
N LYS A 121 20.08 -7.45 -15.05
CA LYS A 121 20.00 -8.61 -14.16
C LYS A 121 20.77 -8.44 -12.86
N LYS A 122 21.99 -7.90 -12.92
CA LYS A 122 22.84 -7.66 -11.74
C LYS A 122 22.21 -6.65 -10.76
N GLU A 123 21.57 -5.61 -11.30
CA GLU A 123 20.91 -4.61 -10.48
C GLU A 123 19.67 -5.20 -9.81
N MET A 124 18.88 -6.00 -10.52
CA MET A 124 17.73 -6.71 -9.98
C MET A 124 18.12 -7.66 -8.84
N GLU A 125 19.15 -8.50 -9.04
CA GLU A 125 19.68 -9.41 -8.03
C GLU A 125 20.14 -8.64 -6.79
N LYS A 126 20.89 -7.55 -6.98
CA LYS A 126 21.35 -6.68 -5.89
C LYS A 126 20.17 -6.08 -5.10
N LEU A 127 19.15 -5.55 -5.78
CA LEU A 127 17.98 -4.97 -5.12
C LEU A 127 17.17 -6.03 -4.37
N TYR A 128 17.00 -7.18 -4.98
CA TYR A 128 16.35 -8.32 -4.35
C TYR A 128 17.05 -8.70 -3.04
N GLU A 129 18.39 -8.86 -3.06
CA GLU A 129 19.20 -9.18 -1.88
C GLU A 129 19.12 -8.09 -0.79
N ILE A 130 19.20 -6.82 -1.18
CA ILE A 130 19.13 -5.69 -0.24
C ILE A 130 17.84 -5.73 0.55
N TYR A 131 16.69 -5.76 -0.14
CA TYR A 131 15.40 -5.63 0.54
C TYR A 131 14.93 -6.92 1.21
N THR A 132 15.26 -8.11 0.66
CA THR A 132 15.02 -9.38 1.36
C THR A 132 15.90 -9.51 2.59
N GLY A 133 17.16 -9.05 2.53
CA GLY A 133 18.06 -8.96 3.69
C GLY A 133 17.54 -8.05 4.80
N CYS A 134 16.71 -7.04 4.46
CA CYS A 134 15.99 -6.21 5.43
C CYS A 134 14.67 -6.85 5.93
N GLY A 135 14.34 -8.07 5.49
CA GLY A 135 13.13 -8.80 5.92
C GLY A 135 11.87 -8.48 5.12
N TYR A 136 11.96 -7.76 3.99
CA TYR A 136 10.81 -7.50 3.14
C TYR A 136 10.56 -8.65 2.15
N CYS A 137 9.30 -8.91 1.84
CA CYS A 137 8.93 -9.74 0.69
C CYS A 137 9.16 -8.93 -0.58
N VAL A 138 9.91 -9.49 -1.54
CA VAL A 138 10.29 -8.83 -2.80
C VAL A 138 9.88 -9.70 -3.97
N VAL A 139 9.18 -9.13 -4.94
CA VAL A 139 8.75 -9.78 -6.19
C VAL A 139 9.39 -9.07 -7.38
N LEU A 140 9.92 -9.83 -8.33
CA LEU A 140 10.38 -9.33 -9.62
C LEU A 140 9.34 -9.69 -10.69
N SER A 141 8.82 -8.71 -11.41
CA SER A 141 7.74 -8.94 -12.37
C SER A 141 7.94 -8.24 -13.72
N SER A 142 7.32 -8.80 -14.73
CA SER A 142 7.09 -8.15 -16.02
C SER A 142 5.64 -8.39 -16.46
N THR A 143 4.86 -7.31 -16.49
CA THR A 143 3.50 -7.38 -17.05
C THR A 143 3.51 -7.58 -18.55
N TYR A 144 4.60 -7.27 -19.23
CA TYR A 144 4.77 -7.45 -20.66
C TYR A 144 4.99 -8.95 -21.03
N GLU A 145 5.82 -9.64 -20.24
CA GLU A 145 6.14 -11.06 -20.43
C GLU A 145 5.24 -12.00 -19.63
N GLY A 146 4.40 -11.45 -18.74
CA GLY A 146 3.54 -12.22 -17.85
C GLY A 146 4.28 -12.86 -16.65
N GLU A 147 5.56 -12.55 -16.47
CA GLU A 147 6.37 -13.14 -15.42
C GLU A 147 6.10 -12.53 -14.04
N GLY A 148 6.09 -13.37 -13.00
CA GLY A 148 5.82 -12.98 -11.62
C GLY A 148 4.33 -12.74 -11.32
N MET A 149 3.42 -12.89 -12.29
CA MET A 149 1.99 -12.62 -12.10
C MET A 149 1.33 -13.63 -11.18
N ASP A 150 1.71 -14.90 -11.25
CA ASP A 150 1.16 -15.94 -10.37
C ASP A 150 1.62 -15.76 -8.93
N GLU A 151 2.88 -15.37 -8.72
CA GLU A 151 3.41 -15.04 -7.39
C GLU A 151 2.66 -13.84 -6.80
N ILE A 152 2.43 -12.79 -7.60
CA ILE A 152 1.63 -11.63 -7.17
C ILE A 152 0.22 -12.08 -6.79
N ARG A 153 -0.43 -12.94 -7.57
CA ARG A 153 -1.79 -13.44 -7.28
C ARG A 153 -1.85 -14.15 -5.94
N GLU A 154 -0.91 -15.06 -5.65
CA GLU A 154 -0.86 -15.77 -4.35
C GLU A 154 -0.59 -14.81 -3.17
N ILE A 155 0.27 -13.80 -3.35
CA ILE A 155 0.53 -12.78 -2.32
C ILE A 155 -0.73 -11.95 -2.01
N LEU A 156 -1.54 -11.63 -3.01
CA LEU A 156 -2.75 -10.82 -2.89
C LEU A 156 -3.97 -11.59 -2.38
N LYS A 157 -3.99 -12.89 -2.55
CA LYS A 157 -5.13 -13.77 -2.29
C LYS A 157 -5.70 -13.63 -0.89
N GLY A 158 -7.01 -13.42 -0.82
CA GLY A 158 -7.76 -13.27 0.43
C GLY A 158 -7.47 -11.97 1.20
N LYS A 159 -6.80 -11.00 0.61
CA LYS A 159 -6.36 -9.77 1.28
C LYS A 159 -6.92 -8.51 0.64
N THR A 160 -7.03 -7.47 1.46
CA THR A 160 -7.24 -6.09 1.02
C THR A 160 -5.89 -5.40 0.95
N THR A 161 -5.41 -5.15 -0.27
CA THR A 161 -4.05 -4.65 -0.53
C THR A 161 -4.08 -3.23 -1.07
N VAL A 162 -3.39 -2.31 -0.42
CA VAL A 162 -3.16 -0.95 -0.94
C VAL A 162 -2.03 -0.99 -1.97
N VAL A 163 -2.30 -0.50 -3.18
CA VAL A 163 -1.30 -0.41 -4.26
C VAL A 163 -0.71 0.99 -4.29
N ALA A 164 0.62 1.08 -4.17
CA ALA A 164 1.33 2.36 -4.16
C ALA A 164 2.58 2.32 -5.05
N GLY A 165 3.08 3.50 -5.41
CA GLY A 165 4.27 3.66 -6.23
C GLY A 165 4.16 4.82 -7.22
N PRO A 166 5.26 5.24 -7.84
CA PRO A 166 5.31 6.36 -8.79
C PRO A 166 4.38 6.19 -10.00
N SER A 167 4.17 7.27 -10.74
CA SER A 167 3.46 7.18 -12.04
C SER A 167 4.31 6.40 -13.05
N GLY A 168 3.67 5.62 -13.91
CA GLY A 168 4.33 4.91 -15.01
C GLY A 168 5.04 3.59 -14.63
N VAL A 169 5.00 3.14 -13.37
CA VAL A 169 5.64 1.89 -12.92
C VAL A 169 4.86 0.61 -13.28
N GLY A 170 3.64 0.75 -13.80
CA GLY A 170 2.80 -0.38 -14.21
C GLY A 170 1.73 -0.80 -13.19
N LYS A 171 1.34 0.07 -12.23
CA LYS A 171 0.26 -0.22 -11.26
C LYS A 171 -1.02 -0.67 -11.95
N SER A 172 -1.52 0.13 -12.90
CA SER A 172 -2.75 -0.21 -13.64
C SER A 172 -2.60 -1.48 -14.48
N SER A 173 -1.42 -1.74 -15.04
CA SER A 173 -1.16 -2.97 -15.79
C SER A 173 -1.23 -4.20 -14.90
N ILE A 174 -0.58 -4.18 -13.73
CA ILE A 174 -0.66 -5.27 -12.74
C ILE A 174 -2.12 -5.44 -12.28
N THR A 175 -2.81 -4.35 -11.92
CA THR A 175 -4.23 -4.40 -11.51
C THR A 175 -5.10 -5.04 -12.58
N ASN A 176 -4.92 -4.67 -13.85
CA ASN A 176 -5.66 -5.25 -14.97
C ASN A 176 -5.35 -6.74 -15.16
N CYS A 177 -4.08 -7.16 -15.03
CA CYS A 177 -3.71 -8.56 -15.08
C CYS A 177 -4.38 -9.39 -13.97
N MET A 178 -4.53 -8.78 -12.78
CA MET A 178 -5.20 -9.44 -11.65
C MET A 178 -6.72 -9.52 -11.83
N GLN A 179 -7.35 -8.57 -12.51
CA GLN A 179 -8.81 -8.53 -12.75
C GLN A 179 -9.31 -9.43 -13.87
N GLY A 180 -8.46 -10.15 -14.59
CA GLY A 180 -8.71 -10.78 -15.91
C GLY A 180 -10.02 -11.57 -16.07
N GLU A 181 -10.57 -12.18 -15.01
CA GLU A 181 -11.80 -12.97 -15.08
C GLU A 181 -13.04 -12.23 -14.54
N VAL A 182 -12.88 -11.39 -13.50
CA VAL A 182 -13.99 -10.70 -12.84
C VAL A 182 -14.65 -9.62 -13.70
N GLN A 183 -13.94 -9.06 -14.69
CA GLN A 183 -14.52 -8.09 -15.63
C GLN A 183 -15.59 -8.71 -16.56
N MET A 184 -15.59 -10.01 -16.80
CA MET A 184 -16.55 -10.66 -17.69
C MET A 184 -17.94 -10.78 -17.04
N GLU A 185 -18.03 -10.94 -15.72
CA GLU A 185 -19.32 -11.08 -15.02
C GLU A 185 -19.95 -9.74 -14.61
N THR A 186 -19.16 -8.66 -14.46
CA THR A 186 -19.64 -7.35 -14.00
C THR A 186 -19.86 -6.32 -15.11
N GLY A 187 -19.93 -6.74 -16.35
CA GLY A 187 -19.94 -5.90 -17.57
C GLY A 187 -20.94 -4.72 -17.58
N GLU A 188 -22.11 -4.83 -16.95
CA GLU A 188 -23.10 -3.74 -16.87
C GLU A 188 -22.82 -2.75 -15.74
N ILE A 189 -22.34 -3.25 -14.59
CA ILE A 189 -22.04 -2.42 -13.41
C ILE A 189 -20.77 -1.61 -13.65
N SER A 190 -19.80 -2.17 -14.38
CA SER A 190 -18.59 -1.47 -14.83
C SER A 190 -18.92 -0.22 -15.68
N LYS A 191 -20.04 -0.21 -16.43
CA LYS A 191 -20.50 0.96 -17.17
C LYS A 191 -21.07 2.07 -16.27
N LYS A 192 -21.78 1.71 -15.18
CA LYS A 192 -22.25 2.69 -14.16
C LYS A 192 -21.05 3.30 -13.40
N LEU A 193 -20.06 2.48 -13.06
CA LEU A 193 -18.82 2.92 -12.38
C LEU A 193 -17.92 3.78 -13.26
N LYS A 194 -17.88 3.56 -14.60
CA LYS A 194 -17.08 4.34 -15.57
C LYS A 194 -17.66 5.72 -15.86
N ARG A 195 -18.94 6.00 -15.60
CA ARG A 195 -19.55 7.34 -15.81
C ARG A 195 -19.01 8.44 -14.89
N GLY A 196 -18.22 8.10 -13.84
CA GLY A 196 -17.56 9.06 -12.97
C GLY A 196 -16.11 9.43 -13.37
N LYS A 197 -15.75 9.41 -14.65
CA LYS A 197 -14.37 9.48 -15.18
C LYS A 197 -13.72 10.90 -15.19
N HIS A 198 -14.11 11.81 -14.29
CA HIS A 198 -13.39 13.06 -14.09
C HIS A 198 -13.18 13.35 -12.61
N THR A 199 -11.89 13.46 -12.22
CA THR A 199 -11.36 13.81 -10.89
C THR A 199 -11.47 12.74 -9.81
N THR A 200 -10.70 11.66 -9.91
CA THR A 200 -10.48 10.68 -8.83
C THR A 200 -9.65 11.29 -7.69
N ARG A 201 -10.33 11.99 -6.77
CA ARG A 201 -9.78 12.34 -5.44
C ARG A 201 -10.14 11.31 -4.36
N HIS A 202 -10.82 10.22 -4.71
CA HIS A 202 -11.33 9.24 -3.76
C HIS A 202 -10.70 7.87 -4.03
N SER A 203 -10.26 7.20 -2.96
CA SER A 203 -9.81 5.82 -3.00
C SER A 203 -10.95 4.92 -3.46
N GLN A 204 -10.65 3.93 -4.28
CA GLN A 204 -11.59 2.91 -4.73
C GLN A 204 -11.01 1.53 -4.43
N VAL A 205 -11.83 0.63 -3.90
CA VAL A 205 -11.49 -0.80 -3.77
C VAL A 205 -11.96 -1.53 -5.02
N ILE A 206 -11.09 -2.30 -5.58
CA ILE A 206 -11.28 -3.07 -6.80
C ILE A 206 -11.32 -4.54 -6.41
N PRO A 207 -12.45 -5.25 -6.53
CA PRO A 207 -12.50 -6.69 -6.38
C PRO A 207 -11.66 -7.36 -7.48
N VAL A 208 -10.83 -8.32 -7.11
CA VAL A 208 -9.98 -9.10 -8.03
C VAL A 208 -10.43 -10.55 -8.08
N GLU A 209 -10.63 -11.13 -6.92
CA GLU A 209 -11.18 -12.46 -6.69
C GLU A 209 -12.07 -12.43 -5.44
N LYS A 210 -12.71 -13.57 -5.14
CA LYS A 210 -13.48 -13.70 -3.89
C LYS A 210 -12.58 -13.35 -2.70
N ASN A 211 -13.00 -12.35 -1.92
CA ASN A 211 -12.27 -11.81 -0.75
C ASN A 211 -10.89 -11.21 -1.05
N THR A 212 -10.55 -10.97 -2.31
CA THR A 212 -9.29 -10.34 -2.72
C THR A 212 -9.57 -8.97 -3.32
N PHE A 213 -8.98 -7.94 -2.74
CA PHE A 213 -9.26 -6.56 -3.09
C PHE A 213 -7.98 -5.75 -3.27
N LEU A 214 -7.93 -4.96 -4.34
CA LEU A 214 -6.91 -3.94 -4.53
C LEU A 214 -7.50 -2.56 -4.24
N VAL A 215 -6.74 -1.73 -3.55
CA VAL A 215 -7.10 -0.34 -3.29
C VAL A 215 -6.26 0.54 -4.19
N ASP A 216 -6.88 1.13 -5.20
CA ASP A 216 -6.23 2.12 -6.04
C ASP A 216 -6.22 3.48 -5.32
N THR A 217 -5.04 4.06 -5.20
CA THR A 217 -4.81 5.28 -4.43
C THR A 217 -4.27 6.38 -5.33
N PRO A 218 -5.14 7.15 -5.99
CA PRO A 218 -4.68 8.28 -6.80
C PRO A 218 -3.98 9.31 -5.91
N GLY A 219 -2.77 9.73 -6.33
CA GLY A 219 -2.03 10.80 -5.65
C GLY A 219 -1.14 10.40 -4.49
N PHE A 220 -0.88 9.10 -4.28
CA PHE A 220 0.08 8.60 -3.28
C PHE A 220 1.55 8.82 -3.70
N SER A 221 1.82 9.92 -4.42
CA SER A 221 3.15 10.25 -4.97
C SER A 221 3.91 11.31 -4.17
N SER A 222 3.23 12.02 -3.28
CA SER A 222 3.84 13.07 -2.46
C SER A 222 3.73 12.70 -0.99
N LEU A 223 4.76 12.05 -0.48
CA LEU A 223 4.78 11.54 0.89
C LEU A 223 5.82 12.30 1.70
N TYR A 224 5.34 12.95 2.73
CA TYR A 224 6.20 13.50 3.79
C TYR A 224 6.05 12.63 5.02
N LEU A 225 7.16 12.33 5.67
CA LEU A 225 7.12 11.76 7.01
C LEU A 225 6.56 12.83 7.94
N THR A 226 5.34 12.62 8.40
CA THR A 226 4.66 13.52 9.35
C THR A 226 4.63 12.84 10.71
N ASP A 227 4.65 13.65 11.76
CA ASP A 227 4.52 13.20 13.15
C ASP A 227 5.60 12.19 13.61
N MET A 228 6.82 12.30 13.04
CA MET A 228 7.99 11.52 13.41
C MET A 228 9.13 12.45 13.86
N LYS A 229 9.78 12.11 14.98
CA LYS A 229 11.02 12.76 15.39
C LYS A 229 12.21 12.10 14.70
N GLU A 230 13.24 12.89 14.45
CA GLU A 230 14.47 12.39 13.83
C GLU A 230 15.11 11.23 14.59
N GLU A 231 14.96 11.20 15.92
CA GLU A 231 15.52 10.13 16.77
C GLU A 231 14.81 8.79 16.58
N GLU A 232 13.55 8.80 16.14
CA GLU A 232 12.74 7.59 15.90
C GLU A 232 13.06 6.93 14.57
N LEU A 233 13.64 7.68 13.61
CA LEU A 233 13.85 7.22 12.25
C LEU A 233 14.66 5.90 12.17
N ARG A 234 15.67 5.72 13.02
CA ARG A 234 16.52 4.51 13.05
C ARG A 234 15.71 3.23 13.28
N ASP A 235 14.62 3.30 14.06
CA ASP A 235 13.77 2.15 14.41
C ASP A 235 12.98 1.63 13.20
N TYR A 236 12.94 2.43 12.12
CA TYR A 236 12.27 2.10 10.85
C TYR A 236 13.20 1.46 9.81
N PHE A 237 14.49 1.31 10.12
CA PHE A 237 15.46 0.59 9.31
C PHE A 237 15.77 -0.77 9.94
N PRO A 238 15.06 -1.86 9.55
CA PRO A 238 15.17 -3.16 10.21
C PRO A 238 16.60 -3.70 10.25
N GLU A 239 17.39 -3.40 9.25
CA GLU A 239 18.80 -3.80 9.14
C GLU A 239 19.69 -3.16 10.20
N PHE A 240 19.29 -2.07 10.84
CA PHE A 240 20.05 -1.44 11.92
C PHE A 240 19.83 -2.14 13.27
N VAL A 241 18.63 -2.68 13.47
CA VAL A 241 18.21 -3.30 14.74
C VAL A 241 19.14 -4.42 15.21
N MET A 242 19.70 -5.17 14.26
CA MET A 242 20.63 -6.26 14.56
C MET A 242 21.97 -5.76 15.14
N TYR A 243 22.43 -4.58 14.73
CA TYR A 243 23.74 -4.02 15.08
C TYR A 243 23.66 -2.97 16.18
N GLU A 244 22.53 -2.30 16.37
CA GLU A 244 22.33 -1.22 17.33
C GLU A 244 22.72 -1.59 18.77
N PRO A 245 22.41 -2.79 19.31
CA PRO A 245 22.83 -3.20 20.66
C PRO A 245 24.34 -3.24 20.86
N GLN A 246 25.13 -3.29 19.78
CA GLN A 246 26.58 -3.34 19.81
C GLN A 246 27.22 -1.93 19.68
N CYS A 247 26.40 -0.88 19.53
CA CYS A 247 26.91 0.49 19.51
C CYS A 247 27.44 0.90 20.87
N ARG A 248 28.53 1.70 20.87
CA ARG A 248 29.13 2.20 22.12
C ARG A 248 28.17 3.06 22.97
N PHE A 249 27.25 3.76 22.34
CA PHE A 249 26.33 4.70 23.02
C PHE A 249 24.91 4.19 22.88
N GLN A 250 24.15 4.22 23.98
CA GLN A 250 22.70 4.07 23.94
C GLN A 250 22.10 5.25 23.17
N GLY A 251 21.09 4.97 22.33
CA GLY A 251 20.46 6.01 21.51
C GLY A 251 21.35 6.54 20.39
N CYS A 252 22.30 5.73 19.90
CA CYS A 252 23.16 6.05 18.77
C CYS A 252 22.31 6.34 17.53
N MET A 253 22.54 7.50 16.91
CA MET A 253 21.86 7.88 15.66
C MET A 253 22.57 7.35 14.42
N HIS A 254 23.68 6.64 14.60
CA HIS A 254 24.49 6.02 13.54
C HIS A 254 25.04 7.01 12.51
N ILE A 255 25.23 8.28 12.89
CA ILE A 255 25.68 9.37 11.99
C ILE A 255 27.12 9.76 12.31
N HIS A 256 27.35 10.36 13.49
CA HIS A 256 28.66 10.91 13.88
C HIS A 256 29.32 10.16 15.02
N GLU A 257 28.60 9.28 15.71
CA GLU A 257 29.05 8.66 16.93
C GLU A 257 30.24 7.71 16.68
N PRO A 258 31.30 7.83 17.49
CA PRO A 258 32.43 6.91 17.42
C PRO A 258 32.03 5.55 18.01
N GLY A 259 32.56 4.46 17.41
CA GLY A 259 32.26 3.11 17.86
C GLY A 259 30.84 2.65 17.53
N CYS A 260 30.25 3.20 16.45
CA CYS A 260 28.95 2.80 15.96
C CYS A 260 29.03 1.46 15.22
N ALA A 261 28.27 0.45 15.69
CA ALA A 261 28.26 -0.88 15.09
C ALA A 261 27.54 -0.92 13.73
N VAL A 262 26.51 -0.08 13.54
CA VAL A 262 25.83 0.08 12.23
C VAL A 262 26.81 0.60 11.18
N LYS A 263 27.61 1.64 11.48
CA LYS A 263 28.64 2.16 10.57
C LYS A 263 29.75 1.13 10.31
N LYS A 264 30.10 0.31 11.29
CA LYS A 264 31.03 -0.81 11.08
C LYS A 264 30.43 -1.84 10.12
N ALA A 265 29.18 -2.26 10.34
CA ALA A 265 28.48 -3.19 9.45
C ALA A 265 28.34 -2.63 8.03
N LEU A 266 28.11 -1.32 7.88
CA LEU A 266 28.13 -0.62 6.59
C LEU A 266 29.50 -0.75 5.90
N SER A 267 30.60 -0.47 6.62
CA SER A 267 31.96 -0.58 6.06
C SER A 267 32.36 -2.01 5.70
N GLU A 268 31.73 -3.00 6.32
CA GLU A 268 31.88 -4.43 6.02
C GLU A 268 30.94 -4.92 4.91
N GLY A 269 30.12 -4.04 4.30
CA GLY A 269 29.15 -4.38 3.25
C GLY A 269 27.93 -5.18 3.71
N LYS A 270 27.70 -5.30 5.03
CA LYS A 270 26.56 -6.00 5.62
C LYS A 270 25.28 -5.16 5.62
N ILE A 271 25.40 -3.86 5.50
CA ILE A 271 24.31 -2.89 5.31
C ILE A 271 24.53 -2.22 3.97
N SER A 272 23.48 -2.06 3.19
CA SER A 272 23.53 -1.39 1.89
C SER A 272 23.89 0.09 2.05
N GLN A 273 24.89 0.56 1.29
CA GLN A 273 25.25 1.97 1.23
C GLN A 273 24.05 2.82 0.81
N GLN A 274 23.29 2.39 -0.19
CA GLN A 274 22.08 3.08 -0.67
C GLN A 274 21.03 3.27 0.42
N ARG A 275 20.77 2.23 1.23
CA ARG A 275 19.81 2.30 2.35
C ARG A 275 20.32 3.27 3.42
N TYR A 276 21.61 3.23 3.73
CA TYR A 276 22.21 4.14 4.68
C TYR A 276 22.19 5.60 4.18
N ASP A 277 22.47 5.85 2.91
CA ASP A 277 22.39 7.18 2.31
C ASP A 277 20.96 7.74 2.36
N ASN A 278 19.96 6.90 2.10
CA ASN A 278 18.55 7.26 2.23
C ASN A 278 18.18 7.58 3.68
N TYR A 279 18.71 6.81 4.65
CA TYR A 279 18.54 7.11 6.07
C TYR A 279 19.06 8.51 6.42
N LEU A 280 20.27 8.85 5.97
CA LEU A 280 20.85 10.17 6.21
C LEU A 280 20.00 11.30 5.59
N ALA A 281 19.54 11.10 4.35
CA ALA A 281 18.71 12.08 3.66
C ALA A 281 17.38 12.31 4.38
N LEU A 282 16.72 11.24 4.85
CA LEU A 282 15.47 11.35 5.61
C LEU A 282 15.67 11.96 7.00
N TYR A 283 16.80 11.65 7.65
CA TYR A 283 17.16 12.25 8.93
C TYR A 283 17.32 13.77 8.83
N GLU A 284 18.08 14.26 7.85
CA GLU A 284 18.26 15.70 7.64
C GLU A 284 16.93 16.38 7.28
N GLU A 285 16.07 15.74 6.48
CA GLU A 285 14.73 16.27 6.17
C GLU A 285 13.88 16.45 7.44
N LEU A 286 13.87 15.47 8.34
CA LEU A 286 13.11 15.53 9.60
C LEU A 286 13.66 16.63 10.53
N LYS A 287 14.98 16.74 10.61
CA LYS A 287 15.67 17.75 11.42
C LYS A 287 15.42 19.18 10.92
N GLU A 288 15.35 19.38 9.60
CA GLU A 288 15.00 20.67 9.01
C GLU A 288 13.56 21.07 9.33
N LYS A 289 12.60 20.13 9.24
CA LYS A 289 11.19 20.38 9.56
C LYS A 289 10.96 20.81 11.01
N ARG A 290 11.77 20.33 11.94
CA ARG A 290 11.68 20.71 13.35
C ARG A 290 12.12 22.15 13.63
N ARG A 291 12.85 22.79 12.71
CA ARG A 291 13.33 24.17 12.84
C ARG A 291 12.29 25.22 12.50
N TYR A 292 11.16 24.82 11.95
CA TYR A 292 10.03 25.67 11.58
C TYR A 292 8.74 25.21 12.31
#